data_b2c6f0de57827457d8a536149a361295
#
_entry.id   b2c6f0de57827457d8a536149a361295
#
_cell.length_a   1.000
_cell.length_b   1.000
_cell.length_c   1.000
_cell.angle_alpha   90.00
_cell.angle_beta   90.00
_cell.angle_gamma   90.00
#
_symmetry.space_group_name_H-M   'P 1'
#
loop_
_entity.id
_entity.type
_entity.pdbx_description
1 polymer ?
#
loop_
_entity_poly.entity_id
_entity_poly.type
_entity_poly.pdbx_seq_one_letter_code
_entity_poly.pdbx_strand_id
1 'polypeptide(L)'
;MIALVRFVLSGYLRSSRILYALVPALLLVLVVLTQGPSGPDTGALGDVPAFLFPLWAWTARTLIDTQPDGQRDLAALAVRQRHVADLAAALLANLALGAFVLVVPMAQAMNAGVPAEAMLTGAALAALACAAATALGAWTARVVLPSPAAGLVSLLALLTAAILLGLGRLRPLAVPVLAWEKAAHDGADVFTRAFPGIALHLALWTAVVAAAYLVAVRARP
;
A
#
# COMPACT_ATOMS: atom_id res chain seq x y z
N MET A 1 -14.78 17.53 2.49
CA MET A 1 -13.81 16.46 2.21
C MET A 1 -12.46 16.70 2.87
N ILE A 2 -11.71 17.75 2.51
CA ILE A 2 -10.35 18.04 3.03
C ILE A 2 -10.32 18.10 4.57
N ALA A 3 -11.25 18.80 5.21
CA ALA A 3 -11.31 18.91 6.67
C ALA A 3 -11.48 17.54 7.34
N LEU A 4 -12.27 16.63 6.75
CA LEU A 4 -12.48 15.28 7.27
C LEU A 4 -11.21 14.43 7.13
N VAL A 5 -10.53 14.50 5.98
CA VAL A 5 -9.23 13.82 5.77
C VAL A 5 -8.21 14.28 6.80
N ARG A 6 -8.09 15.60 7.02
CA ARG A 6 -7.19 16.17 8.05
C ARG A 6 -7.56 15.70 9.45
N PHE A 7 -8.85 15.63 9.77
CA PHE A 7 -9.32 15.15 11.07
C PHE A 7 -8.91 13.68 11.29
N VAL A 8 -9.16 12.80 10.32
CA VAL A 8 -8.78 11.38 10.38
C VAL A 8 -7.27 11.22 10.54
N LEU A 9 -6.47 11.93 9.72
CA LEU A 9 -5.01 11.89 9.80
C LEU A 9 -4.50 12.40 11.15
N SER A 10 -5.04 13.52 11.67
CA SER A 10 -4.61 14.05 12.96
C SER A 10 -4.94 13.09 14.12
N GLY A 11 -6.07 12.41 14.05
CA GLY A 11 -6.44 11.37 15.01
C GLY A 11 -5.48 10.19 14.99
N TYR A 12 -5.11 9.74 13.79
CA TYR A 12 -4.13 8.65 13.63
C TYR A 12 -2.74 9.04 14.13
N LEU A 13 -2.23 10.22 13.77
CA LEU A 13 -0.92 10.73 14.19
C LEU A 13 -0.79 10.90 15.71
N ARG A 14 -1.90 11.20 16.40
CA ARG A 14 -1.95 11.32 17.86
C ARG A 14 -2.15 9.99 18.57
N SER A 15 -2.50 8.93 17.85
CA SER A 15 -2.69 7.61 18.41
C SER A 15 -1.37 6.84 18.49
N SER A 16 -1.23 5.93 19.47
CA SER A 16 -0.08 5.01 19.52
C SER A 16 -0.03 4.05 18.33
N ARG A 17 -1.09 3.96 17.54
CA ARG A 17 -1.17 3.07 16.36
C ARG A 17 -0.20 3.45 15.24
N ILE A 18 0.23 4.70 15.19
CA ILE A 18 1.28 5.14 14.24
C ILE A 18 2.60 4.37 14.46
N LEU A 19 2.91 3.97 15.69
CA LEU A 19 4.11 3.21 16.00
C LEU A 19 4.10 1.83 15.32
N TYR A 20 2.92 1.22 15.11
CA TYR A 20 2.79 -0.05 14.40
C TYR A 20 3.16 0.05 12.92
N ALA A 21 3.13 1.25 12.35
CA ALA A 21 3.60 1.52 11.00
C ALA A 21 5.06 1.97 10.97
N LEU A 22 5.45 2.86 11.90
CA LEU A 22 6.80 3.45 11.91
C LEU A 22 7.89 2.44 12.29
N VAL A 23 7.64 1.56 13.27
CA VAL A 23 8.67 0.61 13.72
C VAL A 23 9.06 -0.37 12.59
N PRO A 24 8.13 -1.07 11.90
CA PRO A 24 8.49 -1.90 10.77
C PRO A 24 9.10 -1.11 9.60
N ALA A 25 8.64 0.13 9.35
CA ALA A 25 9.22 0.99 8.32
C ALA A 25 10.67 1.35 8.61
N LEU A 26 11.00 1.70 9.87
CA LEU A 26 12.38 1.97 10.30
C LEU A 26 13.26 0.72 10.21
N LEU A 27 12.72 -0.45 10.58
CA LEU A 27 13.44 -1.72 10.41
C LEU A 27 13.72 -2.01 8.93
N LEU A 28 12.76 -1.76 8.03
CA LEU A 28 12.98 -1.92 6.60
C LEU A 28 14.04 -0.95 6.08
N VAL A 29 14.01 0.32 6.50
CA VAL A 29 15.05 1.31 6.18
C VAL A 29 16.43 0.81 6.65
N LEU A 30 16.51 0.27 7.87
CA LEU A 30 17.77 -0.27 8.41
C LEU A 30 18.26 -1.45 7.57
N VAL A 31 17.38 -2.38 7.18
CA VAL A 31 17.74 -3.51 6.32
C VAL A 31 18.26 -3.03 4.98
N VAL A 32 17.60 -2.08 4.33
CA VAL A 32 18.05 -1.52 3.05
C VAL A 32 19.41 -0.81 3.20
N LEU A 33 19.63 -0.08 4.29
CA LEU A 33 20.93 0.56 4.57
C LEU A 33 22.07 -0.44 4.74
N THR A 34 21.80 -1.61 5.33
CA THR A 34 22.83 -2.63 5.58
C THR A 34 23.21 -3.43 4.32
N GLN A 35 22.33 -3.48 3.31
CA GLN A 35 22.62 -4.22 2.08
C GLN A 35 23.63 -3.52 1.17
N GLY A 36 23.74 -2.19 1.25
CA GLY A 36 24.66 -1.39 0.42
C GLY A 36 24.33 -1.45 -1.07
N PRO A 37 24.90 -0.55 -1.89
CA PRO A 37 24.71 -0.60 -3.33
C PRO A 37 25.55 -1.74 -3.92
N SER A 38 24.92 -2.70 -4.59
CA SER A 38 25.59 -3.82 -5.29
C SER A 38 25.85 -3.54 -6.78
N GLY A 39 25.99 -2.26 -7.16
CA GLY A 39 26.11 -1.83 -8.56
C GLY A 39 24.81 -1.19 -9.08
N PRO A 40 24.67 -0.98 -10.42
CA PRO A 40 23.48 -0.36 -11.02
C PRO A 40 22.27 -1.34 -11.03
N ASP A 41 21.97 -1.94 -9.88
CA ASP A 41 20.87 -2.88 -9.68
C ASP A 41 19.57 -2.15 -9.38
N THR A 42 18.49 -2.58 -10.02
CA THR A 42 17.13 -2.08 -9.81
C THR A 42 16.30 -2.95 -8.86
N GLY A 43 16.85 -4.04 -8.36
CA GLY A 43 16.15 -4.98 -7.47
C GLY A 43 15.49 -4.30 -6.29
N ALA A 44 16.22 -3.43 -5.58
CA ALA A 44 15.69 -2.70 -4.43
C ALA A 44 14.48 -1.81 -4.78
N LEU A 45 14.35 -1.34 -6.03
CA LEU A 45 13.19 -0.56 -6.50
C LEU A 45 11.93 -1.43 -6.65
N GLY A 46 12.09 -2.74 -6.81
CA GLY A 46 11.00 -3.73 -6.79
C GLY A 46 10.74 -4.30 -5.40
N ASP A 47 11.80 -4.67 -4.68
CA ASP A 47 11.72 -5.35 -3.38
C ASP A 47 11.09 -4.47 -2.30
N VAL A 48 11.51 -3.20 -2.22
CA VAL A 48 11.01 -2.28 -1.18
C VAL A 48 9.50 -2.07 -1.29
N PRO A 49 8.88 -1.81 -2.45
CA PRO A 49 7.43 -1.80 -2.59
C PRO A 49 6.76 -3.13 -2.22
N ALA A 50 7.40 -4.27 -2.51
CA ALA A 50 6.87 -5.59 -2.16
C ALA A 50 6.83 -5.79 -0.63
N PHE A 51 7.90 -5.42 0.09
CA PHE A 51 7.94 -5.45 1.55
C PHE A 51 7.02 -4.42 2.20
N LEU A 52 6.85 -3.24 1.57
CA LEU A 52 5.92 -2.23 2.05
C LEU A 52 4.46 -2.60 1.82
N PHE A 53 4.15 -3.47 0.87
CA PHE A 53 2.77 -3.82 0.51
C PHE A 53 1.96 -4.32 1.72
N PRO A 54 2.40 -5.32 2.50
CA PRO A 54 1.71 -5.74 3.72
C PRO A 54 1.64 -4.65 4.79
N LEU A 55 2.69 -3.84 4.92
CA LEU A 55 2.72 -2.74 5.87
C LEU A 55 1.70 -1.64 5.51
N TRP A 56 1.60 -1.26 4.24
CA TRP A 56 0.60 -0.32 3.75
C TRP A 56 -0.83 -0.84 3.95
N ALA A 57 -1.07 -2.12 3.68
CA ALA A 57 -2.39 -2.72 3.92
C ALA A 57 -2.75 -2.72 5.41
N TRP A 58 -1.79 -3.06 6.29
CA TRP A 58 -1.96 -2.97 7.73
C TRP A 58 -2.23 -1.55 8.21
N THR A 59 -1.44 -0.57 7.73
CA THR A 59 -1.58 0.85 8.07
C THR A 59 -2.95 1.39 7.65
N ALA A 60 -3.39 1.07 6.42
CA ALA A 60 -4.72 1.48 5.94
C ALA A 60 -5.84 0.96 6.84
N ARG A 61 -5.80 -0.34 7.19
CA ARG A 61 -6.74 -0.94 8.13
C ARG A 61 -6.74 -0.23 9.48
N THR A 62 -5.56 -0.07 10.10
CA THR A 62 -5.46 0.51 11.44
C THR A 62 -5.87 1.98 11.48
N LEU A 63 -5.62 2.73 10.41
CA LEU A 63 -6.04 4.11 10.26
C LEU A 63 -7.57 4.22 10.16
N ILE A 64 -8.21 3.41 9.32
CA ILE A 64 -9.67 3.38 9.17
C ILE A 64 -10.34 2.97 10.49
N ASP A 65 -9.70 2.09 11.27
CA ASP A 65 -10.18 1.62 12.56
C ASP A 65 -9.82 2.53 13.75
N THR A 66 -9.20 3.69 13.51
CA THR A 66 -8.75 4.58 14.60
C THR A 66 -9.91 5.25 15.32
N GLN A 67 -11.00 5.55 14.63
CA GLN A 67 -12.15 6.21 15.24
C GLN A 67 -13.00 5.23 16.08
N PRO A 68 -13.41 5.61 17.31
CA PRO A 68 -14.38 4.87 18.09
C PRO A 68 -15.72 4.74 17.34
N ASP A 69 -16.44 3.64 17.58
CA ASP A 69 -17.66 3.31 16.85
C ASP A 69 -18.73 4.42 16.97
N GLY A 70 -18.94 5.00 18.18
CA GLY A 70 -19.89 6.10 18.36
C GLY A 70 -19.53 7.39 17.60
N GLN A 71 -18.24 7.73 17.47
CA GLN A 71 -17.83 8.86 16.63
C GLN A 71 -17.99 8.55 15.14
N ARG A 72 -17.82 7.28 14.80
CA ARG A 72 -18.03 6.78 13.45
C ARG A 72 -19.48 6.93 13.02
N ASP A 73 -20.42 6.55 13.87
CA ASP A 73 -21.85 6.62 13.58
C ASP A 73 -22.33 8.08 13.46
N LEU A 74 -21.88 8.95 14.37
CA LEU A 74 -22.19 10.39 14.27
C LEU A 74 -21.64 11.04 12.99
N ALA A 75 -20.42 10.67 12.60
CA ALA A 75 -19.82 11.17 11.37
C ALA A 75 -20.51 10.61 10.10
N ALA A 76 -21.06 9.39 10.15
CA ALA A 76 -21.84 8.81 9.07
C ALA A 76 -23.14 9.58 8.80
N LEU A 77 -23.79 10.07 9.84
CA LEU A 77 -24.98 10.92 9.72
C LEU A 77 -24.66 12.31 9.12
N ALA A 78 -23.46 12.83 9.41
CA ALA A 78 -23.08 14.19 8.98
C ALA A 78 -22.47 14.24 7.57
N VAL A 79 -21.81 13.18 7.09
CA VAL A 79 -21.03 13.22 5.83
C VAL A 79 -21.25 11.97 4.98
N ARG A 80 -22.02 12.11 3.91
CA ARG A 80 -22.33 11.02 2.96
C ARG A 80 -21.08 10.37 2.30
N GLN A 81 -19.97 11.09 2.19
CA GLN A 81 -18.73 10.64 1.51
C GLN A 81 -17.62 10.22 2.49
N ARG A 82 -17.96 9.85 3.72
CA ARG A 82 -17.01 9.52 4.76
C ARG A 82 -16.03 8.43 4.35
N HIS A 83 -16.51 7.30 3.80
CA HIS A 83 -15.64 6.19 3.42
C HIS A 83 -14.61 6.55 2.34
N VAL A 84 -14.94 7.51 1.46
CA VAL A 84 -13.99 8.07 0.49
C VAL A 84 -12.92 8.89 1.20
N ALA A 85 -13.28 9.66 2.24
CA ALA A 85 -12.32 10.43 3.01
C ALA A 85 -11.40 9.55 3.85
N ASP A 86 -11.93 8.47 4.44
CA ASP A 86 -11.15 7.48 5.19
C ASP A 86 -10.11 6.79 4.27
N LEU A 87 -10.55 6.39 3.07
CA LEU A 87 -9.66 5.77 2.07
C LEU A 87 -8.60 6.76 1.57
N ALA A 88 -8.98 8.01 1.32
CA ALA A 88 -8.05 9.07 0.92
C ALA A 88 -7.02 9.39 2.03
N ALA A 89 -7.46 9.45 3.29
CA ALA A 89 -6.57 9.64 4.44
C ALA A 89 -5.57 8.49 4.58
N ALA A 90 -6.04 7.25 4.42
CA ALA A 90 -5.20 6.06 4.47
C ALA A 90 -4.16 6.06 3.33
N LEU A 91 -4.58 6.42 2.10
CA LEU A 91 -3.67 6.53 0.96
C LEU A 91 -2.60 7.61 1.19
N LEU A 92 -2.98 8.79 1.69
CA LEU A 92 -2.02 9.88 1.97
C LEU A 92 -1.01 9.48 3.06
N ALA A 93 -1.47 8.83 4.14
CA ALA A 93 -0.58 8.34 5.19
C ALA A 93 0.40 7.29 4.64
N ASN A 94 -0.08 6.37 3.83
CA ASN A 94 0.72 5.32 3.19
C ASN A 94 1.70 5.88 2.17
N LEU A 95 1.31 6.88 1.37
CA LEU A 95 2.22 7.56 0.44
C LEU A 95 3.34 8.30 1.20
N ALA A 96 3.02 8.96 2.31
CA ALA A 96 4.02 9.62 3.15
C ALA A 96 4.99 8.61 3.76
N LEU A 97 4.48 7.48 4.27
CA LEU A 97 5.29 6.37 4.81
C LEU A 97 6.18 5.76 3.72
N GLY A 98 5.62 5.50 2.54
CA GLY A 98 6.36 4.97 1.40
C GLY A 98 7.44 5.92 0.91
N ALA A 99 7.13 7.21 0.77
CA ALA A 99 8.11 8.23 0.41
C ALA A 99 9.28 8.29 1.41
N PHE A 100 8.99 8.19 2.71
CA PHE A 100 10.01 8.14 3.74
C PHE A 100 10.94 6.93 3.58
N VAL A 101 10.40 5.74 3.38
CA VAL A 101 11.23 4.52 3.23
C VAL A 101 12.01 4.52 1.91
N LEU A 102 11.41 5.02 0.82
CA LEU A 102 12.02 5.03 -0.51
C LEU A 102 13.20 6.01 -0.66
N VAL A 103 13.38 6.96 0.26
CA VAL A 103 14.52 7.90 0.21
C VAL A 103 15.85 7.15 0.11
N VAL A 104 16.01 6.08 0.90
CA VAL A 104 17.27 5.33 0.97
C VAL A 104 17.54 4.56 -0.33
N PRO A 105 16.67 3.66 -0.81
CA PRO A 105 16.95 2.93 -2.05
C PRO A 105 17.05 3.86 -3.27
N MET A 106 16.33 4.98 -3.30
CA MET A 106 16.49 5.98 -4.37
C MET A 106 17.86 6.66 -4.33
N ALA A 107 18.35 7.04 -3.16
CA ALA A 107 19.69 7.60 -3.01
C ALA A 107 20.78 6.59 -3.37
N GLN A 108 20.62 5.33 -2.97
CA GLN A 108 21.54 4.25 -3.35
C GLN A 108 21.54 4.00 -4.86
N ALA A 109 20.37 3.92 -5.49
CA ALA A 109 20.24 3.75 -6.94
C ALA A 109 20.87 4.91 -7.72
N MET A 110 20.67 6.15 -7.26
CA MET A 110 21.29 7.33 -7.87
C MET A 110 22.82 7.27 -7.77
N ASN A 111 23.37 6.92 -6.62
CA ASN A 111 24.80 6.80 -6.40
C ASN A 111 25.41 5.62 -7.20
N ALA A 112 24.64 4.57 -7.45
CA ALA A 112 25.05 3.42 -8.26
C ALA A 112 24.94 3.66 -9.77
N GLY A 113 24.45 4.83 -10.21
CA GLY A 113 24.31 5.17 -11.63
C GLY A 113 23.09 4.52 -12.31
N VAL A 114 22.06 4.14 -11.57
CA VAL A 114 20.80 3.65 -12.15
C VAL A 114 20.15 4.74 -12.99
N PRO A 115 19.67 4.43 -14.22
CA PRO A 115 19.02 5.41 -15.08
C PRO A 115 17.81 6.08 -14.41
N ALA A 116 17.66 7.39 -14.61
CA ALA A 116 16.55 8.16 -14.03
C ALA A 116 15.17 7.60 -14.41
N GLU A 117 15.03 7.04 -15.61
CA GLU A 117 13.80 6.40 -16.07
C GLU A 117 13.42 5.19 -15.19
N ALA A 118 14.40 4.34 -14.84
CA ALA A 118 14.17 3.20 -13.95
C ALA A 118 13.82 3.65 -12.52
N MET A 119 14.44 4.73 -12.04
CA MET A 119 14.11 5.32 -10.74
C MET A 119 12.67 5.88 -10.71
N LEU A 120 12.26 6.59 -11.76
CA LEU A 120 10.88 7.08 -11.90
C LEU A 120 9.89 5.92 -12.00
N THR A 121 10.25 4.86 -12.70
CA THR A 121 9.47 3.61 -12.78
C THR A 121 9.29 3.00 -11.39
N GLY A 122 10.35 2.90 -10.60
CA GLY A 122 10.28 2.42 -9.21
C GLY A 122 9.38 3.28 -8.32
N ALA A 123 9.49 4.60 -8.43
CA ALA A 123 8.63 5.52 -7.68
C ALA A 123 7.15 5.39 -8.07
N ALA A 124 6.86 5.29 -9.38
CA ALA A 124 5.50 5.11 -9.88
C ALA A 124 4.93 3.74 -9.48
N LEU A 125 5.75 2.68 -9.56
CA LEU A 125 5.38 1.35 -9.06
C LEU A 125 5.00 1.40 -7.59
N ALA A 126 5.83 2.02 -6.75
CA ALA A 126 5.57 2.16 -5.31
C ALA A 126 4.26 2.90 -5.03
N ALA A 127 3.95 3.97 -5.77
CA ALA A 127 2.70 4.70 -5.63
C ALA A 127 1.48 3.84 -6.00
N LEU A 128 1.56 3.08 -7.08
CA LEU A 128 0.49 2.17 -7.50
C LEU A 128 0.32 0.99 -6.52
N ALA A 129 1.42 0.39 -6.07
CA ALA A 129 1.41 -0.67 -5.06
C ALA A 129 0.83 -0.19 -3.73
N CYS A 130 1.17 1.04 -3.32
CA CYS A 130 0.59 1.71 -2.16
C CYS A 130 -0.93 1.87 -2.28
N ALA A 131 -1.44 2.29 -3.44
CA ALA A 131 -2.88 2.40 -3.67
C ALA A 131 -3.58 1.04 -3.62
N ALA A 132 -2.98 0.00 -4.22
CA ALA A 132 -3.49 -1.36 -4.19
C ALA A 132 -3.53 -1.93 -2.77
N ALA A 133 -2.44 -1.77 -2.01
CA ALA A 133 -2.35 -2.20 -0.62
C ALA A 133 -3.37 -1.47 0.29
N THR A 134 -3.56 -0.15 0.05
CA THR A 134 -4.56 0.65 0.78
C THR A 134 -5.97 0.13 0.52
N ALA A 135 -6.32 -0.16 -0.73
CA ALA A 135 -7.62 -0.72 -1.08
C ALA A 135 -7.83 -2.10 -0.44
N LEU A 136 -6.82 -2.98 -0.45
CA LEU A 136 -6.86 -4.29 0.18
C LEU A 136 -7.02 -4.19 1.70
N GLY A 137 -6.26 -3.31 2.35
CA GLY A 137 -6.33 -3.07 3.79
C GLY A 137 -7.71 -2.58 4.23
N ALA A 138 -8.36 -1.72 3.43
CA ALA A 138 -9.69 -1.21 3.71
C ALA A 138 -10.75 -2.33 3.81
N TRP A 139 -10.64 -3.39 3.01
CA TRP A 139 -11.53 -4.56 3.08
C TRP A 139 -11.46 -5.31 4.40
N THR A 140 -10.37 -5.20 5.13
CA THR A 140 -10.15 -5.89 6.41
C THR A 140 -10.44 -5.01 7.62
N ALA A 141 -10.86 -3.76 7.41
CA ALA A 141 -11.23 -2.83 8.46
C ALA A 141 -12.57 -3.22 9.12
N ARG A 142 -12.79 -2.77 10.35
CA ARG A 142 -13.98 -3.10 11.18
C ARG A 142 -15.31 -2.68 10.54
N VAL A 143 -15.27 -1.71 9.66
CA VAL A 143 -16.44 -1.30 8.88
C VAL A 143 -16.93 -2.44 7.96
N VAL A 144 -16.04 -3.34 7.54
CA VAL A 144 -16.37 -4.53 6.74
C VAL A 144 -16.41 -5.79 7.61
N LEU A 145 -15.45 -5.97 8.50
CA LEU A 145 -15.29 -7.12 9.37
C LEU A 145 -15.32 -6.66 10.84
N PRO A 146 -16.50 -6.69 11.52
CA PRO A 146 -16.66 -6.14 12.88
C PRO A 146 -15.70 -6.72 13.91
N SER A 147 -15.32 -8.00 13.78
CA SER A 147 -14.37 -8.63 14.68
C SER A 147 -12.92 -8.24 14.35
N PRO A 148 -12.14 -7.67 15.28
CA PRO A 148 -10.73 -7.35 15.07
C PRO A 148 -9.88 -8.57 14.68
N ALA A 149 -10.16 -9.72 15.28
CA ALA A 149 -9.48 -10.99 14.97
C ALA A 149 -9.79 -11.46 13.55
N ALA A 150 -11.07 -11.45 13.15
CA ALA A 150 -11.46 -11.79 11.79
C ALA A 150 -10.81 -10.88 10.76
N GLY A 151 -10.75 -9.56 11.02
CA GLY A 151 -10.07 -8.61 10.15
C GLY A 151 -8.58 -8.90 10.01
N LEU A 152 -7.88 -9.29 11.10
CA LEU A 152 -6.47 -9.65 11.04
C LEU A 152 -6.24 -10.93 10.23
N VAL A 153 -7.01 -11.98 10.53
CA VAL A 153 -6.92 -13.27 9.80
C VAL A 153 -7.21 -13.05 8.31
N SER A 154 -8.22 -12.26 7.98
CA SER A 154 -8.56 -11.93 6.60
C SER A 154 -7.45 -11.14 5.89
N LEU A 155 -6.80 -10.20 6.59
CA LEU A 155 -5.65 -9.47 6.03
C LEU A 155 -4.52 -10.43 5.67
N LEU A 156 -4.13 -11.29 6.60
CA LEU A 156 -3.08 -12.29 6.36
C LEU A 156 -3.45 -13.25 5.23
N ALA A 157 -4.70 -13.73 5.21
CA ALA A 157 -5.20 -14.61 4.15
C ALA A 157 -5.18 -13.92 2.77
N LEU A 158 -5.59 -12.66 2.67
CA LEU A 158 -5.57 -11.89 1.43
C LEU A 158 -4.15 -11.61 0.95
N LEU A 159 -3.22 -11.29 1.84
CA LEU A 159 -1.80 -11.10 1.52
C LEU A 159 -1.17 -12.42 1.02
N THR A 160 -1.44 -13.52 1.71
CA THR A 160 -0.98 -14.85 1.27
C THR A 160 -1.60 -15.24 -0.07
N ALA A 161 -2.91 -15.01 -0.25
CA ALA A 161 -3.59 -15.27 -1.52
C ALA A 161 -3.03 -14.44 -2.67
N ALA A 162 -2.67 -13.16 -2.44
CA ALA A 162 -2.05 -12.31 -3.45
C ALA A 162 -0.75 -12.92 -3.99
N ILE A 163 0.07 -13.53 -3.12
CA ILE A 163 1.30 -14.21 -3.52
C ILE A 163 0.99 -15.54 -4.22
N LEU A 164 0.17 -16.40 -3.61
CA LEU A 164 -0.12 -17.74 -4.14
C LEU A 164 -0.83 -17.70 -5.50
N LEU A 165 -1.80 -16.80 -5.67
CA LEU A 165 -2.48 -16.61 -6.95
C LEU A 165 -1.52 -16.10 -8.04
N GLY A 166 -0.52 -15.30 -7.65
CA GLY A 166 0.53 -14.82 -8.54
C GLY A 166 1.41 -15.92 -9.13
N LEU A 167 1.53 -17.07 -8.45
CA LEU A 167 2.30 -18.24 -8.92
C LEU A 167 1.54 -19.11 -9.93
N GLY A 168 0.20 -18.98 -10.00
CA GLY A 168 -0.67 -19.90 -10.73
C GLY A 168 -1.33 -19.31 -11.98
N ARG A 169 -2.30 -20.06 -12.50
CA ARG A 169 -3.14 -19.64 -13.65
C ARG A 169 -4.05 -18.45 -13.33
N LEU A 170 -4.25 -18.15 -12.05
CA LEU A 170 -5.09 -17.04 -11.57
C LEU A 170 -4.33 -15.72 -11.41
N ARG A 171 -3.11 -15.62 -11.97
CA ARG A 171 -2.28 -14.38 -11.96
C ARG A 171 -3.03 -13.10 -12.32
N PRO A 172 -3.98 -13.10 -13.28
CA PRO A 172 -4.72 -11.87 -13.61
C PRO A 172 -5.60 -11.34 -12.46
N LEU A 173 -5.95 -12.20 -11.49
CA LEU A 173 -6.76 -11.81 -10.33
C LEU A 173 -5.92 -11.35 -9.13
N ALA A 174 -4.62 -11.61 -9.16
CA ALA A 174 -3.69 -11.27 -8.09
C ALA A 174 -3.04 -9.90 -8.33
N VAL A 175 -2.55 -9.29 -7.24
CA VAL A 175 -1.59 -8.18 -7.34
C VAL A 175 -0.32 -8.72 -7.99
N PRO A 176 0.24 -8.06 -9.04
CA PRO A 176 1.36 -8.59 -9.81
C PRO A 176 2.73 -8.43 -9.11
N VAL A 177 2.82 -8.76 -7.80
CA VAL A 177 4.05 -8.61 -6.98
C VAL A 177 5.23 -9.32 -7.64
N LEU A 178 5.06 -10.62 -7.93
CA LEU A 178 6.12 -11.44 -8.52
C LEU A 178 6.55 -10.95 -9.92
N ALA A 179 5.62 -10.33 -10.66
CA ALA A 179 5.94 -9.81 -12.00
C ALA A 179 6.83 -8.58 -11.91
N TRP A 180 6.55 -7.67 -10.97
CA TRP A 180 7.39 -6.47 -10.83
C TRP A 180 8.74 -6.78 -10.17
N GLU A 181 8.78 -7.67 -9.15
CA GLU A 181 10.05 -8.11 -8.55
C GLU A 181 10.95 -8.72 -9.61
N LYS A 182 10.43 -9.69 -10.36
CA LYS A 182 11.20 -10.29 -11.45
C LYS A 182 11.71 -9.26 -12.44
N ALA A 183 10.86 -8.35 -12.91
CA ALA A 183 11.26 -7.32 -13.86
C ALA A 183 12.36 -6.39 -13.31
N ALA A 184 12.28 -6.03 -12.02
CA ALA A 184 13.27 -5.20 -11.35
C ALA A 184 14.63 -5.91 -11.20
N HIS A 185 14.64 -7.22 -10.91
CA HIS A 185 15.86 -8.02 -10.82
C HIS A 185 16.45 -8.39 -12.19
N ASP A 186 15.65 -8.41 -13.26
CA ASP A 186 16.10 -8.65 -14.62
C ASP A 186 16.81 -7.41 -15.25
N GLY A 187 16.87 -6.28 -14.51
CA GLY A 187 17.61 -5.07 -14.86
C GLY A 187 16.75 -3.90 -15.35
N ALA A 188 17.36 -2.70 -15.41
CA ALA A 188 16.68 -1.43 -15.64
C ALA A 188 15.85 -1.39 -16.93
N ASP A 189 16.37 -1.90 -18.02
CA ASP A 189 15.71 -1.92 -19.34
C ASP A 189 14.49 -2.86 -19.35
N VAL A 190 14.57 -4.00 -18.64
CA VAL A 190 13.47 -4.95 -18.53
C VAL A 190 12.39 -4.37 -17.64
N PHE A 191 12.78 -3.74 -16.54
CA PHE A 191 11.89 -3.12 -15.58
C PHE A 191 11.06 -2.00 -16.22
N THR A 192 11.70 -1.07 -16.92
CA THR A 192 11.01 0.04 -17.59
C THR A 192 10.09 -0.43 -18.71
N ARG A 193 10.51 -1.42 -19.53
CA ARG A 193 9.67 -1.97 -20.60
C ARG A 193 8.48 -2.77 -20.09
N ALA A 194 8.61 -3.49 -18.98
CA ALA A 194 7.52 -4.26 -18.37
C ALA A 194 6.52 -3.38 -17.61
N PHE A 195 6.95 -2.22 -17.15
CA PHE A 195 6.18 -1.35 -16.27
C PHE A 195 4.79 -0.96 -16.78
N PRO A 196 4.57 -0.56 -18.05
CA PRO A 196 3.23 -0.19 -18.52
C PRO A 196 2.18 -1.30 -18.33
N GLY A 197 2.56 -2.55 -18.58
CA GLY A 197 1.69 -3.71 -18.35
C GLY A 197 1.39 -3.94 -16.87
N ILE A 198 2.42 -3.85 -16.03
CA ILE A 198 2.30 -3.96 -14.58
C ILE A 198 1.45 -2.84 -14.02
N ALA A 199 1.68 -1.60 -14.45
CA ALA A 199 0.95 -0.41 -14.02
C ALA A 199 -0.53 -0.49 -14.38
N LEU A 200 -0.85 -0.89 -15.60
CA LEU A 200 -2.24 -1.09 -16.05
C LEU A 200 -2.94 -2.15 -15.20
N HIS A 201 -2.29 -3.28 -14.97
CA HIS A 201 -2.84 -4.35 -14.12
C HIS A 201 -3.10 -3.85 -12.70
N LEU A 202 -2.12 -3.20 -12.06
CA LEU A 202 -2.26 -2.63 -10.71
C LEU A 202 -3.37 -1.59 -10.65
N ALA A 203 -3.46 -0.69 -11.63
CA ALA A 203 -4.48 0.35 -11.67
C ALA A 203 -5.89 -0.24 -11.80
N LEU A 204 -6.09 -1.19 -12.71
CA LEU A 204 -7.37 -1.87 -12.90
C LEU A 204 -7.76 -2.68 -11.67
N TRP A 205 -6.83 -3.45 -11.11
CA TRP A 205 -7.06 -4.23 -9.90
C TRP A 205 -7.46 -3.32 -8.73
N THR A 206 -6.71 -2.24 -8.51
CA THR A 206 -6.99 -1.26 -7.46
C THR A 206 -8.35 -0.60 -7.65
N ALA A 207 -8.67 -0.18 -8.87
CA ALA A 207 -9.96 0.43 -9.19
C ALA A 207 -11.13 -0.50 -8.89
N VAL A 208 -11.03 -1.77 -9.29
CA VAL A 208 -12.08 -2.79 -9.04
C VAL A 208 -12.22 -3.03 -7.54
N VAL A 209 -11.12 -3.25 -6.81
CA VAL A 209 -11.16 -3.55 -5.38
C VAL A 209 -11.67 -2.34 -4.57
N ALA A 210 -11.21 -1.13 -4.89
CA ALA A 210 -11.67 0.09 -4.23
C ALA A 210 -13.15 0.39 -4.52
N ALA A 211 -13.59 0.23 -5.78
CA ALA A 211 -14.99 0.41 -6.15
C ALA A 211 -15.89 -0.61 -5.43
N ALA A 212 -15.50 -1.87 -5.43
CA ALA A 212 -16.25 -2.92 -4.73
C ALA A 212 -16.32 -2.63 -3.22
N TYR A 213 -15.21 -2.17 -2.59
CA TYR A 213 -15.23 -1.73 -1.19
C TYR A 213 -16.25 -0.62 -0.96
N LEU A 214 -16.22 0.45 -1.78
CA LEU A 214 -17.12 1.59 -1.63
C LEU A 214 -18.59 1.21 -1.84
N VAL A 215 -18.88 0.25 -2.74
CA VAL A 215 -20.23 -0.30 -2.91
C VAL A 215 -20.64 -1.10 -1.68
N ALA A 216 -19.78 -1.98 -1.18
CA ALA A 216 -20.06 -2.84 -0.03
C ALA A 216 -20.36 -2.03 1.25
N VAL A 217 -19.59 -0.96 1.52
CA VAL A 217 -19.79 -0.14 2.72
C VAL A 217 -21.01 0.79 2.60
N ARG A 218 -21.44 1.17 1.39
CA ARG A 218 -22.66 1.94 1.16
C ARG A 218 -23.93 1.11 1.25
N ALA A 219 -23.84 -0.18 0.96
CA ALA A 219 -24.97 -1.10 1.03
C ALA A 219 -25.31 -1.57 2.46
N ARG A 220 -24.45 -1.24 3.42
CA ARG A 220 -24.69 -1.55 4.85
C ARG A 220 -25.53 -0.43 5.47
N PRO A 221 -26.64 -0.79 6.17
CA PRO A 221 -27.47 0.15 6.87
C PRO A 221 -26.72 0.81 8.03
#